data_4bd4e02e404019ffc2bdcbee95f2fb7e
#
_entry.id   4bd4e02e404019ffc2bdcbee95f2fb7e
#
_cell.length_a   1.000
_cell.length_b   1.000
_cell.length_c   1.000
_cell.angle_alpha   90.00
_cell.angle_beta   90.00
_cell.angle_gamma   90.00
#
_symmetry.space_group_name_H-M   'P 1'
#
loop_
_entity.id
_entity.type
_entity.pdbx_description
1 polymer ?
#
loop_
_entity_poly.entity_id
_entity_poly.type
_entity_poly.pdbx_seq_one_letter_code
_entity_poly.pdbx_strand_id
1 'polypeptide(L)'
;GRPDGHRLHWRRFFPNDIREITLDIRSSSGRVNALIKSPFLAWENKQIQKQRLEELPYLDDLGQVRSIEWPGKAKNLEEARKTMNQSFRQAKILAEQKKLSSFGGWIDGPKLEATGRFRTEKVKGKWWMVDPEGNLFFSVGPCLTGSRAETLAEPDRAKKNFFSYLPPNNDYLKWTGLRKVGGRQFVNFPALNYRRYFGEKWEEIVDRGTHDRLRAWGLNTLACWSDEKLQKDRKTPYVLISSIWFGVLFFESLPAT
;
A
#
# COMPACT_ATOMS: atom_id res chain seq x y z
N GLY A 1 -11.97 -16.71 8.67
CA GLY A 1 -11.11 -16.05 9.64
C GLY A 1 -11.14 -16.80 10.97
N ARG A 2 -10.19 -16.53 11.85
CA ARG A 2 -10.23 -17.05 13.22
C ARG A 2 -11.31 -16.34 14.03
N PRO A 3 -11.83 -16.94 15.11
CA PRO A 3 -12.80 -16.31 16.01
C PRO A 3 -12.30 -14.99 16.61
N ASP A 4 -10.96 -14.81 16.70
CA ASP A 4 -10.27 -13.62 17.17
C ASP A 4 -10.12 -12.52 16.09
N GLY A 5 -10.68 -12.70 14.92
CA GLY A 5 -10.62 -11.75 13.81
C GLY A 5 -9.32 -11.79 13.00
N HIS A 6 -8.35 -12.60 13.37
CA HIS A 6 -7.11 -12.71 12.61
C HIS A 6 -7.30 -13.44 11.27
N ARG A 7 -6.73 -12.89 10.21
CA ARG A 7 -6.74 -13.49 8.87
C ARG A 7 -5.59 -14.48 8.74
N LEU A 8 -5.90 -15.67 8.22
CA LEU A 8 -4.90 -16.70 7.88
C LEU A 8 -4.27 -16.45 6.49
N HIS A 9 -3.93 -15.22 6.14
CA HIS A 9 -3.50 -14.87 4.79
C HIS A 9 -2.13 -15.43 4.37
N TRP A 10 -1.38 -15.99 5.30
CA TRP A 10 -0.11 -16.67 5.01
C TRP A 10 -0.25 -18.17 4.77
N ARG A 11 -1.42 -18.77 5.00
CA ARG A 11 -1.67 -20.18 4.74
C ARG A 11 -2.51 -20.35 3.49
N ARG A 12 -2.21 -21.41 2.74
CA ARG A 12 -3.06 -21.82 1.62
C ARG A 12 -4.46 -22.12 2.16
N PHE A 13 -5.46 -21.59 1.45
CA PHE A 13 -6.85 -21.92 1.72
C PHE A 13 -7.22 -23.17 0.92
N PHE A 14 -7.63 -24.23 1.62
CA PHE A 14 -8.08 -25.48 1.01
C PHE A 14 -9.60 -25.59 1.22
N PRO A 15 -10.41 -25.35 0.17
CA PRO A 15 -11.88 -25.37 0.31
C PRO A 15 -12.43 -26.68 0.81
N ASN A 16 -11.77 -27.78 0.44
CA ASN A 16 -12.20 -29.14 0.83
C ASN A 16 -11.99 -29.44 2.32
N ASP A 17 -11.21 -28.61 3.01
CA ASP A 17 -10.93 -28.76 4.44
C ASP A 17 -11.89 -27.97 5.32
N ILE A 18 -12.85 -27.25 4.72
CA ILE A 18 -13.84 -26.47 5.49
C ILE A 18 -14.86 -27.45 6.08
N ARG A 19 -14.84 -27.55 7.39
CA ARG A 19 -15.81 -28.37 8.15
C ARG A 19 -16.97 -27.56 8.69
N GLU A 20 -16.74 -26.27 8.93
CA GLU A 20 -17.71 -25.39 9.57
C GLU A 20 -17.53 -23.93 9.08
N ILE A 21 -18.64 -23.26 8.90
CA ILE A 21 -18.68 -21.80 8.67
C ILE A 21 -19.55 -21.21 9.78
N THR A 22 -18.90 -20.43 10.67
CA THR A 22 -19.60 -19.72 11.74
C THR A 22 -19.81 -18.25 11.35
N LEU A 23 -21.04 -17.80 11.44
CA LEU A 23 -21.41 -16.39 11.28
C LEU A 23 -21.71 -15.79 12.65
N ASP A 24 -20.85 -14.91 13.12
CA ASP A 24 -21.04 -14.16 14.38
C ASP A 24 -21.62 -12.77 14.06
N ILE A 25 -22.87 -12.56 14.45
CA ILE A 25 -23.58 -11.29 14.25
C ILE A 25 -23.69 -10.61 15.61
N ARG A 26 -23.02 -9.46 15.77
CA ARG A 26 -23.06 -8.67 17.01
C ARG A 26 -23.70 -7.31 16.77
N SER A 27 -24.54 -6.89 17.68
CA SER A 27 -25.10 -5.55 17.70
C SER A 27 -24.92 -4.92 19.09
N SER A 28 -24.52 -3.67 19.12
CA SER A 28 -24.48 -2.87 20.36
C SER A 28 -25.86 -2.38 20.82
N SER A 29 -26.88 -2.47 19.95
CA SER A 29 -28.23 -1.94 20.19
C SER A 29 -29.29 -3.00 20.52
N GLY A 30 -28.91 -4.27 20.75
CA GLY A 30 -29.84 -5.33 21.14
C GLY A 30 -30.24 -6.28 20.01
N ARG A 31 -31.54 -6.51 19.78
CA ARG A 31 -32.05 -7.55 18.89
C ARG A 31 -31.64 -7.34 17.42
N VAL A 32 -30.97 -8.34 16.83
CA VAL A 32 -30.64 -8.39 15.40
C VAL A 32 -31.53 -9.42 14.72
N ASN A 33 -32.25 -9.01 13.69
CA ASN A 33 -32.95 -9.92 12.80
C ASN A 33 -32.13 -10.06 11.51
N ALA A 34 -31.52 -11.21 11.28
CA ALA A 34 -30.76 -11.51 10.08
C ALA A 34 -31.43 -12.66 9.31
N LEU A 35 -31.72 -12.45 8.04
CA LEU A 35 -32.17 -13.48 7.12
C LEU A 35 -30.96 -14.01 6.33
N ILE A 36 -30.52 -15.21 6.64
CA ILE A 36 -29.44 -15.87 5.92
C ILE A 36 -30.08 -16.83 4.90
N LYS A 37 -30.03 -16.47 3.63
CA LYS A 37 -30.40 -17.39 2.55
C LYS A 37 -29.17 -18.25 2.22
N SER A 38 -29.27 -19.52 2.56
CA SER A 38 -28.34 -20.59 2.19
C SER A 38 -26.90 -20.15 1.88
N PRO A 39 -25.96 -20.23 2.82
CA PRO A 39 -24.56 -19.92 2.53
C PRO A 39 -24.06 -20.94 1.50
N PHE A 40 -23.94 -20.51 0.26
CA PHE A 40 -23.22 -21.32 -0.74
C PHE A 40 -21.88 -20.68 -1.00
N LEU A 41 -20.88 -21.51 -1.04
CA LEU A 41 -19.57 -21.10 -1.57
C LEU A 41 -19.77 -20.98 -3.09
N ALA A 42 -19.91 -19.75 -3.58
CA ALA A 42 -19.91 -19.45 -5.01
C ALA A 42 -18.51 -19.67 -5.60
N TRP A 43 -18.04 -20.89 -5.46
CA TRP A 43 -16.67 -21.28 -5.78
C TRP A 43 -16.44 -21.47 -7.27
N GLU A 44 -17.47 -21.83 -8.00
CA GLU A 44 -17.44 -22.08 -9.42
C GLU A 44 -18.62 -21.39 -10.14
N ASN A 45 -18.62 -20.08 -10.15
CA ASN A 45 -19.49 -19.45 -11.11
C ASN A 45 -18.79 -19.48 -12.48
N LYS A 46 -18.94 -20.61 -13.17
CA LYS A 46 -18.46 -20.81 -14.57
C LYS A 46 -18.98 -19.72 -15.48
N GLN A 47 -20.13 -19.13 -15.17
CA GLN A 47 -20.75 -18.03 -15.88
C GLN A 47 -19.96 -16.72 -15.68
N ILE A 48 -19.48 -16.42 -14.46
CA ILE A 48 -18.61 -15.25 -14.20
C ILE A 48 -17.26 -15.44 -14.86
N GLN A 49 -16.70 -16.64 -14.84
CA GLN A 49 -15.45 -16.92 -15.57
C GLN A 49 -15.64 -16.81 -17.07
N LYS A 50 -16.76 -17.29 -17.63
CA LYS A 50 -17.08 -17.18 -19.05
C LYS A 50 -17.29 -15.73 -19.47
N GLN A 51 -18.07 -14.94 -18.74
CA GLN A 51 -18.24 -13.51 -18.98
C GLN A 51 -16.90 -12.76 -18.96
N ARG A 52 -16.01 -13.03 -17.97
CA ARG A 52 -14.69 -12.39 -17.89
C ARG A 52 -13.76 -12.74 -19.06
N LEU A 53 -13.91 -13.92 -19.67
CA LEU A 53 -13.13 -14.34 -20.83
C LEU A 53 -13.69 -13.79 -22.16
N GLU A 54 -14.99 -13.47 -22.20
CA GLU A 54 -15.64 -12.87 -23.38
C GLU A 54 -15.36 -11.36 -23.50
N GLU A 55 -14.92 -10.70 -22.42
CA GLU A 55 -14.61 -9.25 -22.38
C GLU A 55 -13.10 -8.94 -22.54
N LEU A 56 -12.40 -9.72 -23.34
CA LEU A 56 -10.98 -9.46 -23.62
C LEU A 56 -10.78 -8.26 -24.57
N PRO A 57 -9.75 -7.44 -24.34
CA PRO A 57 -8.81 -7.47 -23.22
C PRO A 57 -9.45 -7.08 -21.90
N TYR A 58 -9.06 -7.78 -20.82
CA TYR A 58 -9.62 -7.58 -19.49
C TYR A 58 -9.13 -6.29 -18.81
N LEU A 59 -7.84 -5.97 -18.99
CA LEU A 59 -7.23 -4.74 -18.51
C LEU A 59 -7.01 -3.76 -19.65
N ASP A 60 -7.26 -2.49 -19.39
CA ASP A 60 -6.93 -1.40 -20.31
C ASP A 60 -5.43 -1.08 -20.33
N ASP A 61 -5.03 -0.06 -21.07
CA ASP A 61 -3.63 0.37 -21.20
C ASP A 61 -3.07 1.06 -19.95
N LEU A 62 -3.89 1.36 -18.97
CA LEU A 62 -3.50 1.85 -17.65
C LEU A 62 -3.45 0.74 -16.60
N GLY A 63 -3.83 -0.50 -16.94
CA GLY A 63 -3.93 -1.63 -16.03
C GLY A 63 -5.22 -1.64 -15.20
N GLN A 64 -6.24 -0.88 -15.61
CA GLN A 64 -7.55 -0.85 -14.96
C GLN A 64 -8.47 -1.92 -15.57
N VAL A 65 -9.36 -2.51 -14.75
CA VAL A 65 -10.39 -3.43 -15.25
C VAL A 65 -11.36 -2.68 -16.15
N ARG A 66 -11.53 -3.16 -17.40
CA ARG A 66 -12.33 -2.47 -18.41
C ARG A 66 -13.82 -2.50 -18.12
N SER A 67 -14.34 -3.64 -17.70
CA SER A 67 -15.77 -3.89 -17.49
C SER A 67 -16.34 -3.25 -16.22
N ILE A 68 -15.51 -2.65 -15.36
CA ILE A 68 -15.96 -2.05 -14.11
C ILE A 68 -15.75 -0.55 -14.17
N GLU A 69 -16.82 0.20 -13.90
CA GLU A 69 -16.76 1.65 -13.73
C GLU A 69 -16.74 2.02 -12.26
N TRP A 70 -15.98 3.05 -11.91
CA TRP A 70 -15.92 3.65 -10.57
C TRP A 70 -15.69 5.16 -10.66
N PRO A 71 -16.09 5.94 -9.66
CA PRO A 71 -15.81 7.38 -9.62
C PRO A 71 -14.31 7.65 -9.67
N GLY A 72 -13.86 8.41 -10.66
CA GLY A 72 -12.45 8.74 -10.85
C GLY A 72 -11.63 7.74 -11.65
N LYS A 73 -12.25 6.72 -12.27
CA LYS A 73 -11.58 5.87 -13.27
C LYS A 73 -11.11 6.74 -14.44
N ALA A 74 -9.80 6.69 -14.71
CA ALA A 74 -9.23 7.46 -15.80
C ALA A 74 -9.58 6.83 -17.16
N LYS A 75 -10.05 7.65 -18.09
CA LYS A 75 -10.43 7.22 -19.46
C LYS A 75 -9.23 7.06 -20.37
N ASN A 76 -8.17 7.77 -20.11
CA ASN A 76 -6.94 7.76 -20.90
C ASN A 76 -5.74 8.25 -20.08
N LEU A 77 -4.55 8.15 -20.69
CA LEU A 77 -3.29 8.50 -20.06
C LEU A 77 -3.22 9.98 -19.64
N GLU A 78 -3.78 10.88 -20.43
CA GLU A 78 -3.74 12.32 -20.15
C GLU A 78 -4.62 12.68 -18.94
N GLU A 79 -5.83 12.13 -18.87
CA GLU A 79 -6.71 12.30 -17.74
C GLU A 79 -6.08 11.75 -16.44
N ALA A 80 -5.50 10.55 -16.51
CA ALA A 80 -4.80 9.95 -15.39
C ALA A 80 -3.61 10.83 -14.93
N ARG A 81 -2.81 11.34 -15.87
CA ARG A 81 -1.71 12.27 -15.59
C ARG A 81 -2.20 13.56 -14.93
N LYS A 82 -3.28 14.15 -15.46
CA LYS A 82 -3.88 15.39 -14.91
C LYS A 82 -4.35 15.17 -13.48
N THR A 83 -5.09 14.09 -13.24
CA THR A 83 -5.59 13.72 -11.91
C THR A 83 -4.44 13.51 -10.92
N MET A 84 -3.37 12.82 -11.35
CA MET A 84 -2.20 12.58 -10.51
C MET A 84 -1.48 13.88 -10.15
N ASN A 85 -1.27 14.77 -11.13
CA ASN A 85 -0.66 16.08 -10.89
C ASN A 85 -1.49 16.93 -9.91
N GLN A 86 -2.81 16.95 -10.07
CA GLN A 86 -3.71 17.65 -9.14
C GLN A 86 -3.61 17.09 -7.73
N SER A 87 -3.62 15.75 -7.61
CA SER A 87 -3.50 15.06 -6.33
C SER A 87 -2.17 15.38 -5.62
N PHE A 88 -1.05 15.42 -6.33
CA PHE A 88 0.24 15.78 -5.73
C PHE A 88 0.28 17.25 -5.30
N ARG A 89 -0.24 18.17 -6.13
CA ARG A 89 -0.32 19.59 -5.75
C ARG A 89 -1.18 19.80 -4.51
N GLN A 90 -2.35 19.18 -4.47
CA GLN A 90 -3.24 19.26 -3.32
C GLN A 90 -2.62 18.65 -2.06
N ALA A 91 -1.97 17.50 -2.19
CA ALA A 91 -1.27 16.88 -1.08
C ALA A 91 -0.18 17.78 -0.49
N LYS A 92 0.62 18.45 -1.33
CA LYS A 92 1.63 19.41 -0.87
C LYS A 92 1.01 20.55 -0.06
N ILE A 93 -0.05 21.17 -0.58
CA ILE A 93 -0.75 22.28 0.13
C ILE A 93 -1.30 21.79 1.48
N LEU A 94 -1.96 20.63 1.50
CA LEU A 94 -2.52 20.07 2.73
C LEU A 94 -1.43 19.64 3.72
N ALA A 95 -0.30 19.13 3.24
CA ALA A 95 0.84 18.76 4.07
C ALA A 95 1.43 19.98 4.80
N GLU A 96 1.55 21.12 4.12
CA GLU A 96 2.04 22.37 4.69
C GLU A 96 1.10 22.96 5.76
N GLN A 97 -0.20 22.67 5.65
CA GLN A 97 -1.22 23.10 6.62
C GLN A 97 -1.29 22.20 7.87
N LYS A 98 -0.67 21.03 7.85
CA LYS A 98 -0.71 20.09 9.00
C LYS A 98 0.16 20.60 10.15
N LYS A 99 -0.46 20.74 11.31
CA LYS A 99 0.21 21.08 12.57
C LYS A 99 0.95 19.89 13.17
N LEU A 100 1.99 19.46 12.48
CA LEU A 100 2.85 18.35 12.89
C LEU A 100 4.31 18.81 12.88
N SER A 101 5.12 18.28 13.78
CA SER A 101 6.57 18.49 13.80
C SER A 101 7.21 18.01 12.48
N SER A 102 8.50 18.25 12.29
CA SER A 102 9.22 17.74 11.12
C SER A 102 9.18 16.22 11.04
N PHE A 103 9.08 15.53 12.18
CA PHE A 103 8.94 14.07 12.30
C PHE A 103 7.48 13.58 12.32
N GLY A 104 6.50 14.48 12.28
CA GLY A 104 5.09 14.11 12.34
C GLY A 104 4.53 13.95 13.77
N GLY A 105 5.22 14.48 14.79
CA GLY A 105 4.73 14.55 16.16
C GLY A 105 3.68 15.64 16.36
N TRP A 106 2.93 15.57 17.44
CA TRP A 106 1.83 16.47 17.78
C TRP A 106 2.34 17.77 18.40
N ILE A 107 2.40 18.88 17.62
CA ILE A 107 2.97 20.15 18.08
C ILE A 107 2.06 20.93 19.04
N ASP A 108 0.76 20.73 18.97
CA ASP A 108 -0.20 21.37 19.90
C ASP A 108 -0.33 20.57 21.24
N GLY A 109 0.43 19.49 21.40
CA GLY A 109 0.46 18.66 22.59
C GLY A 109 1.49 19.10 23.63
N PRO A 110 1.64 18.31 24.73
CA PRO A 110 2.72 18.52 25.69
C PRO A 110 4.09 18.50 25.01
N LYS A 111 4.89 19.54 25.27
CA LYS A 111 6.26 19.65 24.77
C LYS A 111 7.24 19.12 25.82
N LEU A 112 8.08 18.19 25.44
CA LEU A 112 9.13 17.61 26.26
C LEU A 112 10.51 18.10 25.78
N GLU A 113 11.58 17.69 26.45
CA GLU A 113 12.93 18.00 26.03
C GLU A 113 13.24 17.39 24.66
N ALA A 114 13.85 18.19 23.77
CA ALA A 114 14.34 17.73 22.47
C ALA A 114 15.68 17.01 22.66
N THR A 115 15.74 15.70 22.34
CA THR A 115 16.94 14.88 22.52
C THR A 115 17.64 14.49 21.23
N GLY A 116 17.09 14.91 20.07
CA GLY A 116 17.63 14.57 18.75
C GLY A 116 17.35 13.12 18.32
N ARG A 117 16.61 12.34 19.11
CA ARG A 117 16.28 10.92 18.82
C ARG A 117 14.90 10.55 19.31
N PHE A 118 14.31 9.54 18.69
CA PHE A 118 13.08 8.93 19.20
C PHE A 118 13.33 8.22 20.54
N ARG A 119 12.40 8.36 21.45
CA ARG A 119 12.41 7.69 22.77
C ARG A 119 11.00 7.39 23.24
N THR A 120 10.88 6.65 24.32
CA THR A 120 9.62 6.46 25.04
C THR A 120 9.66 7.20 26.37
N GLU A 121 8.54 7.81 26.75
CA GLU A 121 8.42 8.55 27.99
C GLU A 121 7.00 8.44 28.57
N LYS A 122 6.88 8.49 29.90
CA LYS A 122 5.58 8.41 30.57
C LYS A 122 5.03 9.80 30.84
N VAL A 123 3.95 10.19 30.16
CA VAL A 123 3.31 11.48 30.28
C VAL A 123 1.90 11.30 30.82
N LYS A 124 1.59 11.94 31.97
CA LYS A 124 0.29 11.80 32.65
C LYS A 124 -0.16 10.33 32.84
N GLY A 125 0.79 9.48 33.23
CA GLY A 125 0.51 8.06 33.52
C GLY A 125 0.46 7.13 32.30
N LYS A 126 0.56 7.63 31.06
CA LYS A 126 0.53 6.85 29.81
C LYS A 126 1.89 6.88 29.11
N TRP A 127 2.29 5.76 28.52
CA TRP A 127 3.48 5.67 27.70
C TRP A 127 3.24 6.28 26.32
N TRP A 128 4.17 7.11 25.89
CA TRP A 128 4.20 7.74 24.57
C TRP A 128 5.56 7.53 23.91
N MET A 129 5.56 7.47 22.61
CA MET A 129 6.76 7.81 21.86
C MET A 129 6.93 9.34 21.84
N VAL A 130 8.17 9.78 21.84
CA VAL A 130 8.54 11.19 21.75
C VAL A 130 9.48 11.33 20.55
N ASP A 131 9.19 12.28 19.69
CA ASP A 131 10.02 12.54 18.53
C ASP A 131 11.34 13.26 18.90
N PRO A 132 12.31 13.37 17.98
CA PRO A 132 13.58 14.03 18.23
C PRO A 132 13.45 15.49 18.71
N GLU A 133 12.37 16.16 18.32
CA GLU A 133 12.08 17.56 18.71
C GLU A 133 11.34 17.69 20.04
N GLY A 134 10.99 16.59 20.70
CA GLY A 134 10.30 16.57 22.00
C GLY A 134 8.78 16.64 21.90
N ASN A 135 8.18 16.37 20.76
CA ASN A 135 6.72 16.28 20.64
C ASN A 135 6.24 14.85 20.87
N LEU A 136 5.04 14.71 21.43
CA LEU A 136 4.41 13.40 21.52
C LEU A 136 4.16 12.84 20.12
N PHE A 137 4.51 11.58 19.93
CA PHE A 137 4.48 10.92 18.63
C PHE A 137 3.64 9.64 18.72
N PHE A 138 2.64 9.53 17.85
CA PHE A 138 1.88 8.31 17.65
C PHE A 138 2.19 7.76 16.26
N SER A 139 2.95 6.69 16.20
CA SER A 139 3.36 6.10 14.93
C SER A 139 2.16 5.52 14.18
N VAL A 140 1.82 6.11 13.05
CA VAL A 140 0.75 5.65 12.18
C VAL A 140 1.14 5.79 10.70
N GLY A 141 1.00 4.69 9.97
CA GLY A 141 1.34 4.67 8.54
C GLY A 141 1.03 3.35 7.87
N PRO A 142 0.90 3.35 6.54
CA PRO A 142 0.62 2.15 5.78
C PRO A 142 1.87 1.29 5.57
N CYS A 143 1.66 -0.02 5.51
CA CYS A 143 2.65 -0.96 5.00
C CYS A 143 2.75 -0.87 3.47
N LEU A 144 3.87 -1.34 2.90
CA LEU A 144 4.09 -1.41 1.45
C LEU A 144 3.95 -0.05 0.74
N THR A 145 4.33 1.04 1.42
CA THR A 145 4.33 2.37 0.80
C THR A 145 5.42 2.45 -0.26
N GLY A 146 5.03 2.84 -1.47
CA GLY A 146 5.95 2.97 -2.60
C GLY A 146 5.27 2.74 -3.94
N SER A 147 6.07 2.61 -4.99
CA SER A 147 5.60 2.39 -6.36
C SER A 147 5.51 0.90 -6.74
N ARG A 148 5.67 -0.01 -5.79
CA ARG A 148 5.65 -1.45 -6.05
C ARG A 148 4.23 -1.99 -6.05
N ALA A 149 3.78 -2.43 -7.22
CA ALA A 149 2.57 -3.23 -7.37
C ALA A 149 2.76 -4.21 -8.52
N GLU A 150 2.68 -5.48 -8.22
CA GLU A 150 3.01 -6.53 -9.19
C GLU A 150 1.74 -7.17 -9.73
N THR A 151 1.54 -7.05 -11.04
CA THR A 151 0.48 -7.76 -11.77
C THR A 151 1.12 -8.90 -12.57
N LEU A 152 0.59 -10.10 -12.42
CA LEU A 152 1.08 -11.28 -13.11
C LEU A 152 0.88 -11.16 -14.63
N ALA A 153 1.97 -11.18 -15.38
CA ALA A 153 2.01 -11.05 -16.85
C ALA A 153 2.63 -12.28 -17.49
N GLU A 154 2.09 -13.47 -17.20
CA GLU A 154 2.55 -14.71 -17.80
C GLU A 154 2.32 -14.73 -19.33
N PRO A 155 3.19 -15.41 -20.10
CA PRO A 155 3.07 -15.51 -21.55
C PRO A 155 1.68 -15.98 -22.02
N ASP A 156 1.04 -16.88 -21.30
CA ASP A 156 -0.30 -17.36 -21.63
C ASP A 156 -1.38 -16.29 -21.50
N ARG A 157 -1.24 -15.38 -20.56
CA ARG A 157 -2.15 -14.25 -20.39
C ARG A 157 -1.90 -13.18 -21.45
N ALA A 158 -0.65 -12.94 -21.84
CA ALA A 158 -0.30 -12.07 -22.94
C ALA A 158 -0.82 -12.60 -24.29
N LYS A 159 -0.65 -13.91 -24.55
CA LYS A 159 -1.18 -14.58 -25.76
C LYS A 159 -2.71 -14.56 -25.84
N LYS A 160 -3.40 -14.54 -24.71
CA LYS A 160 -4.87 -14.45 -24.65
C LYS A 160 -5.39 -13.02 -24.75
N ASN A 161 -4.56 -12.05 -25.09
CA ASN A 161 -4.92 -10.62 -25.12
C ASN A 161 -5.55 -10.12 -23.82
N PHE A 162 -5.09 -10.62 -22.67
CA PHE A 162 -5.63 -10.22 -21.37
C PHE A 162 -5.38 -8.74 -21.05
N PHE A 163 -4.33 -8.18 -21.63
CA PHE A 163 -3.91 -6.80 -21.48
C PHE A 163 -4.10 -6.06 -22.80
N SER A 164 -4.70 -4.86 -22.78
CA SER A 164 -4.74 -3.96 -23.94
C SER A 164 -3.36 -3.46 -24.33
N TYR A 165 -2.49 -3.28 -23.33
CA TYR A 165 -1.13 -2.81 -23.50
C TYR A 165 -0.18 -3.52 -22.55
N LEU A 166 0.93 -3.97 -23.09
CA LEU A 166 2.11 -4.38 -22.33
C LEU A 166 3.32 -3.69 -22.97
N PRO A 167 4.24 -3.15 -22.17
CA PRO A 167 5.44 -2.53 -22.74
C PRO A 167 6.30 -3.58 -23.45
N PRO A 168 7.10 -3.18 -24.45
CA PRO A 168 8.09 -4.05 -25.08
C PRO A 168 9.03 -4.69 -24.04
N ASN A 169 9.52 -5.91 -24.32
CA ASN A 169 10.32 -6.68 -23.37
C ASN A 169 11.52 -5.93 -22.76
N ASN A 170 12.18 -5.06 -23.52
CA ASN A 170 13.32 -4.27 -23.05
C ASN A 170 12.91 -3.16 -22.07
N ASP A 171 11.73 -2.57 -22.28
CA ASP A 171 11.18 -1.56 -21.35
C ASP A 171 10.65 -2.21 -20.09
N TYR A 172 10.15 -3.43 -20.18
CA TYR A 172 9.72 -4.26 -19.08
C TYR A 172 10.79 -4.41 -18.01
N LEU A 173 11.99 -4.85 -18.42
CA LEU A 173 13.14 -5.09 -17.54
C LEU A 173 13.67 -3.79 -16.91
N LYS A 174 13.67 -2.71 -17.69
CA LYS A 174 14.21 -1.42 -17.29
C LYS A 174 13.34 -0.67 -16.28
N TRP A 175 12.01 -0.86 -16.36
CA TRP A 175 11.06 0.00 -15.65
C TRP A 175 10.32 -0.69 -14.51
N THR A 176 10.11 -1.99 -14.61
CA THR A 176 9.29 -2.73 -13.65
C THR A 176 10.12 -3.54 -12.67
N GLY A 177 11.45 -3.56 -12.85
CA GLY A 177 12.28 -4.45 -12.06
C GLY A 177 11.68 -5.85 -12.08
N LEU A 178 11.53 -6.44 -13.26
CA LEU A 178 10.95 -7.78 -13.42
C LEU A 178 11.59 -8.76 -12.46
N ARG A 179 10.92 -8.97 -11.37
CA ARG A 179 11.23 -10.01 -10.42
C ARG A 179 10.74 -11.31 -11.03
N LYS A 180 11.64 -12.11 -11.58
CA LYS A 180 11.35 -13.53 -11.79
C LYS A 180 11.25 -14.18 -10.42
N VAL A 181 10.05 -14.27 -9.89
CA VAL A 181 9.80 -15.07 -8.70
C VAL A 181 9.26 -16.41 -9.16
N GLY A 182 10.01 -17.48 -8.96
CA GLY A 182 9.61 -18.82 -9.37
C GLY A 182 9.34 -18.98 -10.87
N GLY A 183 10.07 -18.27 -11.75
CA GLY A 183 9.88 -18.35 -13.20
C GLY A 183 8.71 -17.53 -13.76
N ARG A 184 7.94 -16.85 -12.93
CA ARG A 184 6.79 -16.03 -13.32
C ARG A 184 7.19 -14.60 -13.64
N GLN A 185 6.54 -13.99 -14.63
CA GLN A 185 6.71 -12.59 -15.01
C GLN A 185 5.59 -11.73 -14.42
N PHE A 186 5.96 -10.53 -13.97
CA PHE A 186 5.03 -9.54 -13.43
C PHE A 186 5.25 -8.19 -14.11
N VAL A 187 4.20 -7.41 -14.26
CA VAL A 187 4.26 -6.01 -14.67
C VAL A 187 3.86 -5.10 -13.51
N ASN A 188 4.61 -4.02 -13.33
CA ASN A 188 4.27 -2.98 -12.37
C ASN A 188 3.56 -1.82 -13.09
N PHE A 189 2.25 -1.88 -13.20
CA PHE A 189 1.46 -0.83 -13.84
C PHE A 189 1.61 0.55 -13.17
N PRO A 190 1.61 0.69 -11.84
CA PRO A 190 1.89 1.97 -11.21
C PRO A 190 3.19 2.61 -11.68
N ALA A 191 4.31 1.92 -11.61
CA ALA A 191 5.60 2.45 -12.04
C ALA A 191 5.63 2.76 -13.54
N LEU A 192 5.06 1.86 -14.37
CA LEU A 192 4.90 2.07 -15.81
C LEU A 192 4.11 3.35 -16.10
N ASN A 193 2.99 3.55 -15.43
CA ASN A 193 2.14 4.71 -15.63
C ASN A 193 2.80 5.99 -15.10
N TYR A 194 3.44 5.96 -13.94
CA TYR A 194 4.17 7.11 -13.41
C TYR A 194 5.25 7.58 -14.40
N ARG A 195 5.97 6.65 -15.00
CA ARG A 195 6.92 7.02 -16.05
C ARG A 195 6.25 7.61 -17.28
N ARG A 196 5.15 7.04 -17.75
CA ARG A 196 4.37 7.59 -18.85
C ARG A 196 3.85 9.00 -18.56
N TYR A 197 3.56 9.29 -17.27
CA TYR A 197 3.09 10.61 -16.81
C TYR A 197 4.23 11.62 -16.69
N PHE A 198 5.38 11.23 -16.16
CA PHE A 198 6.42 12.12 -15.67
C PHE A 198 7.78 11.96 -16.38
N GLY A 199 7.90 11.01 -17.31
CA GLY A 199 9.15 10.72 -18.02
C GLY A 199 10.25 10.18 -17.10
N GLU A 200 11.51 10.50 -17.39
CA GLU A 200 12.68 9.95 -16.67
C GLU A 200 12.76 10.35 -15.19
N LYS A 201 12.18 11.48 -14.81
CA LYS A 201 12.18 11.99 -13.41
C LYS A 201 11.01 11.47 -12.58
N TRP A 202 10.27 10.48 -13.06
CA TRP A 202 9.06 10.00 -12.41
C TRP A 202 9.28 9.53 -10.96
N GLU A 203 10.38 8.86 -10.66
CA GLU A 203 10.66 8.35 -9.33
C GLU A 203 10.79 9.49 -8.31
N GLU A 204 11.61 10.51 -8.62
CA GLU A 204 11.78 11.68 -7.75
C GLU A 204 10.45 12.41 -7.48
N ILE A 205 9.63 12.57 -8.53
CA ILE A 205 8.32 13.22 -8.43
C ILE A 205 7.37 12.41 -7.55
N VAL A 206 7.31 11.09 -7.75
CA VAL A 206 6.42 10.19 -7.01
C VAL A 206 6.87 10.03 -5.57
N ASP A 207 8.18 9.88 -5.30
CA ASP A 207 8.72 9.74 -3.96
C ASP A 207 8.39 11.00 -3.12
N ARG A 208 8.66 12.19 -3.66
CA ARG A 208 8.29 13.45 -3.01
C ARG A 208 6.78 13.55 -2.78
N GLY A 209 5.97 13.28 -3.80
CA GLY A 209 4.51 13.30 -3.68
C GLY A 209 3.97 12.26 -2.70
N THR A 210 4.68 11.16 -2.49
CA THR A 210 4.32 10.14 -1.49
C THR A 210 4.52 10.68 -0.06
N HIS A 211 5.63 11.33 0.24
CA HIS A 211 5.85 11.97 1.54
C HIS A 211 4.81 13.06 1.82
N ASP A 212 4.53 13.92 0.83
CA ASP A 212 3.50 14.96 0.94
C ASP A 212 2.10 14.37 1.21
N ARG A 213 1.74 13.28 0.52
CA ARG A 213 0.47 12.58 0.74
C ARG A 213 0.35 11.99 2.14
N LEU A 214 1.38 11.29 2.61
CA LEU A 214 1.38 10.74 3.97
C LEU A 214 1.10 11.85 4.98
N ARG A 215 1.87 12.95 4.91
CA ARG A 215 1.68 14.07 5.81
C ARG A 215 0.31 14.73 5.67
N ALA A 216 -0.20 14.94 4.45
CA ALA A 216 -1.53 15.50 4.18
C ALA A 216 -2.65 14.65 4.81
N TRP A 217 -2.49 13.33 4.81
CA TRP A 217 -3.45 12.38 5.41
C TRP A 217 -3.26 12.21 6.92
N GLY A 218 -2.30 12.89 7.53
CA GLY A 218 -1.99 12.75 8.94
C GLY A 218 -1.23 11.48 9.29
N LEU A 219 -0.62 10.84 8.30
CA LEU A 219 0.23 9.67 8.46
C LEU A 219 1.68 10.14 8.60
N ASN A 220 2.41 9.54 9.53
CA ASN A 220 3.75 10.00 9.90
C ASN A 220 4.81 8.89 9.89
N THR A 221 4.47 7.70 9.41
CA THR A 221 5.37 6.55 9.44
C THR A 221 5.30 5.76 8.14
N LEU A 222 6.44 5.47 7.54
CA LEU A 222 6.58 4.42 6.54
C LEU A 222 6.63 3.08 7.29
N ALA A 223 5.53 2.32 7.24
CA ALA A 223 5.47 1.05 7.95
C ALA A 223 6.16 -0.09 7.17
N CYS A 224 6.00 -1.31 7.64
CA CYS A 224 6.70 -2.49 7.15
C CYS A 224 6.65 -2.64 5.62
N TRP A 225 7.74 -3.13 5.04
CA TRP A 225 7.92 -3.40 3.59
C TRP A 225 7.77 -2.17 2.67
N SER A 226 7.81 -0.97 3.23
CA SER A 226 7.85 0.25 2.42
C SER A 226 9.15 0.34 1.63
N ASP A 227 9.12 1.09 0.54
CA ASP A 227 10.26 1.21 -0.37
C ASP A 227 11.49 1.77 0.35
N GLU A 228 12.62 1.08 0.22
CA GLU A 228 13.89 1.46 0.85
C GLU A 228 14.36 2.85 0.39
N LYS A 229 14.04 3.23 -0.84
CA LYS A 229 14.36 4.56 -1.36
C LYS A 229 13.64 5.66 -0.57
N LEU A 230 12.34 5.49 -0.28
CA LEU A 230 11.60 6.43 0.57
C LEU A 230 12.17 6.51 1.99
N GLN A 231 12.67 5.40 2.54
CA GLN A 231 13.32 5.39 3.84
C GLN A 231 14.64 6.19 3.81
N LYS A 232 15.43 6.04 2.74
CA LYS A 232 16.70 6.75 2.53
C LYS A 232 16.52 8.26 2.33
N ASP A 233 15.36 8.72 1.88
CA ASP A 233 15.04 10.16 1.76
C ASP A 233 14.96 10.87 3.12
N ARG A 234 14.80 10.12 4.23
CA ARG A 234 14.75 10.64 5.61
C ARG A 234 13.71 11.74 5.87
N LYS A 235 12.65 11.81 5.05
CA LYS A 235 11.59 12.82 5.16
C LYS A 235 10.43 12.37 6.03
N THR A 236 10.23 11.07 6.17
CA THR A 236 9.19 10.47 7.00
C THR A 236 9.82 9.38 7.84
N PRO A 237 9.57 9.34 9.15
CA PRO A 237 10.00 8.23 10.00
C PRO A 237 9.60 6.87 9.43
N TYR A 238 10.36 5.84 9.71
CA TYR A 238 10.10 4.51 9.16
C TYR A 238 10.34 3.39 10.17
N VAL A 239 9.75 2.24 9.90
CA VAL A 239 9.91 1.00 10.67
C VAL A 239 10.73 0.02 9.85
N LEU A 240 11.83 -0.45 10.42
CA LEU A 240 12.61 -1.55 9.89
C LEU A 240 12.07 -2.88 10.41
N ILE A 241 11.97 -3.88 9.53
CA ILE A 241 11.72 -5.25 9.93
C ILE A 241 13.08 -5.94 10.04
N SER A 242 13.45 -6.35 11.24
CA SER A 242 14.56 -7.26 11.41
C SER A 242 14.04 -8.68 11.65
N SER A 243 14.49 -9.64 10.84
CA SER A 243 14.27 -11.05 11.08
C SER A 243 15.43 -11.58 11.89
N ILE A 244 15.20 -11.91 13.16
CA ILE A 244 16.19 -12.57 13.99
C ILE A 244 16.15 -14.06 13.64
N TRP A 245 17.04 -14.50 12.76
CA TRP A 245 17.33 -15.91 12.54
C TRP A 245 18.59 -16.27 13.30
N PHE A 246 18.52 -17.26 14.18
CA PHE A 246 19.64 -17.80 14.96
C PHE A 246 20.30 -16.87 16.01
N GLY A 247 19.54 -16.16 16.83
CA GLY A 247 20.03 -15.64 18.12
C GLY A 247 21.17 -14.61 18.04
N VAL A 248 21.42 -14.00 16.88
CA VAL A 248 22.43 -12.95 16.72
C VAL A 248 21.70 -11.61 16.49
N LEU A 249 21.78 -10.75 17.49
CA LEU A 249 21.32 -9.36 17.40
C LEU A 249 22.44 -8.50 16.82
N PHE A 250 22.32 -8.08 15.57
CA PHE A 250 23.12 -6.98 15.04
C PHE A 250 22.37 -5.67 15.26
N PHE A 251 22.83 -4.88 16.20
CA PHE A 251 22.44 -3.48 16.29
C PHE A 251 23.48 -2.67 15.50
N GLU A 252 23.16 -2.30 14.28
CA GLU A 252 23.86 -1.19 13.63
C GLU A 252 23.31 0.11 14.24
N SER A 253 24.09 0.72 15.11
CA SER A 253 23.89 2.11 15.49
C SER A 253 24.22 2.97 14.28
N LEU A 254 23.20 3.56 13.68
CA LEU A 254 23.42 4.60 12.68
C LEU A 254 24.18 5.75 13.35
N PRO A 255 25.30 6.22 12.77
CA PRO A 255 26.03 7.34 13.33
C PRO A 255 25.13 8.57 13.35
N ALA A 256 25.11 9.24 14.50
CA ALA A 256 24.54 10.58 14.63
C ALA A 256 25.43 11.52 13.79
N THR A 257 24.87 12.06 12.71
CA THR A 257 25.42 13.21 12.00
C THR A 257 24.45 14.35 12.08
#